data_b507388aaa61db1ee17bd42db95f0251
#
_entry.id   b507388aaa61db1ee17bd42db95f0251
#
_cell.length_a   1.000
_cell.length_b   1.000
_cell.length_c   1.000
_cell.angle_alpha   90.00
_cell.angle_beta   90.00
_cell.angle_gamma   90.00
#
_symmetry.space_group_name_H-M   'P 1'
#
loop_
_entity.id
_entity.type
_entity.pdbx_description
1 polymer ?
#
loop_
_entity_poly.entity_id
_entity_poly.type
_entity_poly.pdbx_seq_one_letter_code
_entity_poly.pdbx_strand_id
1 'polypeptide(L)'
;RLDETRDECVFSLIHSIIERKIPLLAICRGFQEMNIAFGGTLYQDLERDSKHRGHDFDRDEPTDIQYGISHDVVFEHNGLLQRITGAQTAQVNSLHTQGVKQLGDGLSVEATSQDGLIEAFTVDDADGFNLSVQWHPEWQPNTSSISTALFEYFGQACKEFAEQS
;
A
#
# COMPACT_ATOMS: atom_id res chain seq x y z
N ARG A 1 18.34 -6.94 3.59
CA ARG A 1 18.54 -8.30 4.15
C ARG A 1 17.29 -9.09 3.82
N LEU A 2 17.42 -10.22 3.14
CA LEU A 2 16.32 -11.14 2.88
C LEU A 2 15.91 -11.80 4.18
N ASP A 3 14.60 -11.90 4.43
CA ASP A 3 14.01 -12.59 5.57
C ASP A 3 13.07 -13.68 5.04
N GLU A 4 13.68 -14.75 4.52
CA GLU A 4 13.00 -15.86 3.84
C GLU A 4 11.91 -16.48 4.72
N THR A 5 12.18 -16.66 6.02
CA THR A 5 11.20 -17.26 6.94
C THR A 5 9.96 -16.39 7.09
N ARG A 6 10.13 -15.07 7.18
CA ARG A 6 9.03 -14.14 7.24
C ARG A 6 8.25 -14.12 5.92
N ASP A 7 8.96 -14.08 4.80
CA ASP A 7 8.34 -14.03 3.47
C ASP A 7 7.50 -15.30 3.21
N GLU A 8 8.01 -16.50 3.52
CA GLU A 8 7.25 -17.75 3.42
C GLU A 8 5.99 -17.73 4.28
N CYS A 9 6.08 -17.24 5.51
CA CYS A 9 4.94 -17.14 6.42
C CYS A 9 3.88 -16.17 5.88
N VAL A 10 4.29 -14.99 5.42
CA VAL A 10 3.37 -13.97 4.88
C VAL A 10 2.71 -14.47 3.60
N PHE A 11 3.44 -15.05 2.66
CA PHE A 11 2.87 -15.56 1.41
C PHE A 11 1.84 -16.67 1.64
N SER A 12 2.07 -17.55 2.62
CA SER A 12 1.11 -18.59 2.97
C SER A 12 -0.20 -18.02 3.54
N LEU A 13 -0.13 -16.87 4.20
CA LEU A 13 -1.29 -16.21 4.82
C LEU A 13 -2.10 -15.38 3.82
N ILE A 14 -1.46 -14.69 2.87
CA ILE A 14 -2.11 -13.73 1.97
C ILE A 14 -3.31 -14.36 1.25
N HIS A 15 -3.12 -15.48 0.55
CA HIS A 15 -4.20 -16.14 -0.18
C HIS A 15 -5.33 -16.59 0.74
N SER A 16 -4.99 -17.16 1.91
CA SER A 16 -5.97 -17.58 2.90
C SER A 16 -6.78 -16.41 3.47
N ILE A 17 -6.16 -15.25 3.67
CA ILE A 17 -6.83 -14.02 4.13
C ILE A 17 -7.84 -13.56 3.09
N ILE A 18 -7.44 -13.48 1.82
CA ILE A 18 -8.32 -13.06 0.72
C ILE A 18 -9.48 -14.04 0.53
N GLU A 19 -9.20 -15.35 0.45
CA GLU A 19 -10.24 -16.39 0.32
C GLU A 19 -11.27 -16.36 1.45
N ARG A 20 -10.82 -16.07 2.68
CA ARG A 20 -11.68 -15.99 3.87
C ARG A 20 -12.32 -14.63 4.05
N LYS A 21 -12.12 -13.69 3.12
CA LYS A 21 -12.68 -12.33 3.15
C LYS A 21 -12.30 -11.53 4.40
N ILE A 22 -11.16 -11.87 5.03
CA ILE A 22 -10.65 -11.16 6.20
C ILE A 22 -10.19 -9.77 5.74
N PRO A 23 -10.65 -8.68 6.38
CA PRO A 23 -10.19 -7.34 6.01
C PRO A 23 -8.68 -7.22 6.09
N LEU A 24 -8.07 -6.73 5.02
CA LEU A 24 -6.62 -6.62 4.87
C LEU A 24 -6.21 -5.19 4.51
N LEU A 25 -5.30 -4.62 5.29
CA LEU A 25 -4.58 -3.40 4.97
C LEU A 25 -3.07 -3.73 4.95
N ALA A 26 -2.47 -3.72 3.76
CA ALA A 26 -1.06 -4.02 3.57
C ALA A 26 -0.27 -2.71 3.37
N ILE A 27 0.74 -2.47 4.20
CA ILE A 27 1.49 -1.21 4.25
C ILE A 27 2.96 -1.46 3.89
N CYS A 28 3.53 -0.63 3.02
CA CYS A 28 4.93 -0.58 2.59
C CYS A 28 5.45 -1.97 2.20
N ARG A 29 6.19 -2.66 3.06
CA ARG A 29 6.65 -4.02 2.80
C ARG A 29 5.47 -4.98 2.54
N GLY A 30 4.36 -4.84 3.26
CA GLY A 30 3.16 -5.64 3.03
C GLY A 30 2.57 -5.42 1.64
N PHE A 31 2.54 -4.19 1.14
CA PHE A 31 2.17 -3.88 -0.24
C PHE A 31 3.07 -4.61 -1.26
N GLN A 32 4.38 -4.61 -1.03
CA GLN A 32 5.33 -5.32 -1.89
C GLN A 32 5.16 -6.84 -1.83
N GLU A 33 4.97 -7.39 -0.63
CA GLU A 33 4.69 -8.82 -0.41
C GLU A 33 3.38 -9.24 -1.10
N MET A 34 2.33 -8.42 -1.05
CA MET A 34 1.08 -8.64 -1.80
C MET A 34 1.33 -8.72 -3.31
N ASN A 35 2.06 -7.77 -3.89
CA ASN A 35 2.37 -7.80 -5.32
C ASN A 35 3.11 -9.08 -5.73
N ILE A 36 4.08 -9.52 -4.94
CA ILE A 36 4.84 -10.76 -5.20
C ILE A 36 3.94 -12.00 -5.08
N ALA A 37 3.07 -12.05 -4.08
CA ALA A 37 2.14 -13.17 -3.89
C ALA A 37 1.19 -13.37 -5.08
N PHE A 38 0.88 -12.28 -5.80
CA PHE A 38 0.09 -12.29 -7.03
C PHE A 38 0.93 -12.37 -8.32
N GLY A 39 2.21 -12.75 -8.22
CA GLY A 39 3.10 -12.98 -9.36
C GLY A 39 3.73 -11.73 -9.97
N GLY A 40 3.57 -10.57 -9.32
CA GLY A 40 4.20 -9.33 -9.73
C GLY A 40 5.70 -9.30 -9.43
N THR A 41 6.36 -8.22 -9.85
CA THR A 41 7.80 -8.02 -9.65
C THR A 41 8.10 -6.64 -9.08
N LEU A 42 9.29 -6.48 -8.47
CA LEU A 42 9.76 -5.23 -7.88
C LEU A 42 11.04 -4.72 -8.57
N TYR A 43 11.17 -3.41 -8.66
CA TYR A 43 12.48 -2.77 -8.75
C TYR A 43 13.19 -2.98 -7.41
N GLN A 44 14.44 -3.43 -7.45
CA GLN A 44 15.24 -3.63 -6.23
C GLN A 44 15.81 -2.32 -5.69
N ASP A 45 15.99 -1.36 -6.58
CA ASP A 45 16.48 -0.03 -6.29
C ASP A 45 15.89 0.94 -7.33
N LEU A 46 14.92 1.76 -6.91
CA LEU A 46 14.21 2.66 -7.80
C LEU A 46 15.14 3.69 -8.45
N GLU A 47 16.06 4.26 -7.67
CA GLU A 47 17.00 5.27 -8.15
C GLU A 47 17.97 4.72 -9.19
N ARG A 48 18.40 3.48 -9.03
CA ARG A 48 19.34 2.82 -9.94
C ARG A 48 18.65 2.12 -11.12
N ASP A 49 17.55 1.42 -10.86
CA ASP A 49 17.00 0.42 -11.79
C ASP A 49 15.82 0.96 -12.60
N SER A 50 15.36 2.18 -12.33
CA SER A 50 14.20 2.76 -12.97
C SER A 50 14.35 4.25 -13.33
N LYS A 51 13.28 4.86 -13.85
CA LYS A 51 13.16 6.30 -14.07
C LYS A 51 12.54 7.05 -12.88
N HIS A 52 12.03 6.32 -11.89
CA HIS A 52 11.36 6.87 -10.72
C HIS A 52 12.37 7.48 -9.75
N ARG A 53 12.04 8.63 -9.17
CA ARG A 53 12.97 9.42 -8.33
C ARG A 53 12.24 9.99 -7.10
N GLY A 54 13.03 10.20 -6.02
CA GLY A 54 12.53 10.85 -4.82
C GLY A 54 11.67 9.96 -3.93
N HIS A 55 11.81 8.64 -4.04
CA HIS A 55 11.12 7.66 -3.21
C HIS A 55 11.96 7.15 -2.05
N ASP A 56 13.29 7.31 -2.13
CA ASP A 56 14.22 6.95 -1.07
C ASP A 56 14.29 8.05 0.00
N PHE A 57 14.84 7.73 1.15
CA PHE A 57 14.94 8.63 2.30
C PHE A 57 16.35 8.56 2.91
N ASP A 58 16.78 9.65 3.52
CA ASP A 58 18.03 9.69 4.27
C ASP A 58 17.82 9.08 5.66
N ARG A 59 18.51 7.97 5.94
CA ARG A 59 18.41 7.22 7.19
C ARG A 59 19.07 7.92 8.37
N ASP A 60 19.90 8.91 8.10
CA ASP A 60 20.60 9.69 9.13
C ASP A 60 19.77 10.89 9.62
N GLU A 61 18.67 11.21 8.90
CA GLU A 61 17.74 12.26 9.30
C GLU A 61 16.86 11.83 10.50
N PRO A 62 16.37 12.79 11.33
CA PRO A 62 15.38 12.50 12.36
C PRO A 62 14.11 11.83 11.82
N THR A 63 13.48 10.97 12.62
CA THR A 63 12.32 10.18 12.21
C THR A 63 11.17 11.03 11.66
N ASP A 64 10.89 12.18 12.24
CA ASP A 64 9.84 13.09 11.80
C ASP A 64 10.14 13.71 10.42
N ILE A 65 11.41 13.86 10.05
CA ILE A 65 11.85 14.27 8.72
C ILE A 65 11.70 13.10 7.74
N GLN A 66 12.19 11.92 8.12
CA GLN A 66 12.08 10.72 7.28
C GLN A 66 10.63 10.41 6.90
N TYR A 67 9.69 10.51 7.86
CA TYR A 67 8.26 10.27 7.65
C TYR A 67 7.48 11.52 7.22
N GLY A 68 8.16 12.62 6.92
CA GLY A 68 7.55 13.83 6.37
C GLY A 68 6.91 13.58 5.00
N ILE A 69 6.05 14.50 4.57
CA ILE A 69 5.45 14.47 3.23
C ILE A 69 6.55 14.54 2.18
N SER A 70 6.50 13.62 1.20
CA SER A 70 7.50 13.49 0.14
C SER A 70 6.93 13.88 -1.23
N HIS A 71 5.80 13.28 -1.65
CA HIS A 71 5.24 13.51 -2.98
C HIS A 71 3.71 13.37 -3.01
N ASP A 72 3.14 13.74 -4.15
CA ASP A 72 1.71 13.56 -4.41
C ASP A 72 1.46 12.21 -5.09
N VAL A 73 0.32 11.60 -4.75
CA VAL A 73 -0.25 10.47 -5.48
C VAL A 73 -1.61 10.87 -6.07
N VAL A 74 -1.93 10.31 -7.22
CA VAL A 74 -3.22 10.47 -7.91
C VAL A 74 -4.02 9.19 -7.71
N PHE A 75 -5.24 9.30 -7.22
CA PHE A 75 -6.14 8.17 -7.02
C PHE A 75 -6.87 7.82 -8.31
N GLU A 76 -7.08 6.52 -8.53
CA GLU A 76 -7.87 6.05 -9.65
C GLU A 76 -9.32 6.52 -9.57
N HIS A 77 -9.85 6.92 -10.73
CA HIS A 77 -11.22 7.42 -10.81
C HIS A 77 -12.22 6.31 -10.49
N ASN A 78 -13.11 6.58 -9.53
CA ASN A 78 -14.04 5.61 -8.93
C ASN A 78 -13.37 4.43 -8.20
N GLY A 79 -12.05 4.50 -7.95
CA GLY A 79 -11.31 3.56 -7.12
C GLY A 79 -11.74 3.59 -5.65
N LEU A 80 -11.30 2.61 -4.89
CA LEU A 80 -11.61 2.49 -3.46
C LEU A 80 -11.11 3.70 -2.67
N LEU A 81 -9.86 4.13 -2.91
CA LEU A 81 -9.28 5.29 -2.23
C LEU A 81 -10.06 6.57 -2.49
N GLN A 82 -10.49 6.82 -3.74
CA GLN A 82 -11.31 7.98 -4.05
C GLN A 82 -12.67 7.90 -3.35
N ARG A 83 -13.32 6.74 -3.31
CA ARG A 83 -14.62 6.56 -2.61
C ARG A 83 -14.50 6.75 -1.10
N ILE A 84 -13.44 6.25 -0.47
CA ILE A 84 -13.22 6.35 0.98
C ILE A 84 -12.94 7.80 1.39
N THR A 85 -12.09 8.48 0.63
CA THR A 85 -11.54 9.78 1.03
C THR A 85 -12.27 10.97 0.45
N GLY A 86 -12.99 10.78 -0.67
CA GLY A 86 -13.60 11.84 -1.46
C GLY A 86 -12.57 12.70 -2.23
N ALA A 87 -11.28 12.38 -2.15
CA ALA A 87 -10.19 13.12 -2.78
C ALA A 87 -9.78 12.49 -4.11
N GLN A 88 -9.18 13.28 -4.99
CA GLN A 88 -8.56 12.81 -6.23
C GLN A 88 -7.05 12.63 -6.11
N THR A 89 -6.44 13.30 -5.15
CA THR A 89 -5.01 13.27 -4.89
C THR A 89 -4.75 13.29 -3.40
N ALA A 90 -3.58 12.83 -2.99
CA ALA A 90 -3.10 12.93 -1.61
C ALA A 90 -1.61 13.22 -1.59
N GLN A 91 -1.14 13.85 -0.51
CA GLN A 91 0.27 13.96 -0.20
C GLN A 91 0.65 12.83 0.74
N VAL A 92 1.71 12.09 0.40
CA VAL A 92 2.16 10.91 1.14
C VAL A 92 3.63 11.00 1.51
N ASN A 93 4.03 10.26 2.54
CA ASN A 93 5.42 10.03 2.85
C ASN A 93 6.01 8.93 1.97
N SER A 94 7.34 8.86 1.89
CA SER A 94 8.02 7.85 1.08
C SER A 94 9.31 7.40 1.76
N LEU A 95 9.34 6.13 2.15
CA LEU A 95 10.46 5.52 2.89
C LEU A 95 10.84 4.17 2.26
N HIS A 96 10.92 4.11 0.94
CA HIS A 96 11.16 2.84 0.26
C HIS A 96 12.13 2.98 -0.90
N THR A 97 13.11 2.11 -0.93
CA THR A 97 14.09 1.97 -2.03
C THR A 97 13.54 1.08 -3.15
N GLN A 98 12.63 0.16 -2.81
CA GLN A 98 11.98 -0.77 -3.73
C GLN A 98 10.59 -0.28 -4.12
N GLY A 99 10.10 -0.69 -5.30
CA GLY A 99 8.74 -0.36 -5.76
C GLY A 99 8.26 -1.34 -6.81
N VAL A 100 6.97 -1.31 -7.12
CA VAL A 100 6.36 -2.21 -8.11
C VAL A 100 6.93 -1.92 -9.50
N LYS A 101 7.49 -2.98 -10.13
CA LYS A 101 7.95 -2.96 -11.51
C LYS A 101 6.88 -3.49 -12.45
N GLN A 102 6.27 -4.61 -12.08
CA GLN A 102 5.15 -5.22 -12.76
C GLN A 102 4.09 -5.58 -11.72
N LEU A 103 2.87 -5.10 -11.93
CA LEU A 103 1.75 -5.45 -11.09
C LEU A 103 1.38 -6.92 -11.26
N GLY A 104 1.05 -7.60 -10.17
CA GLY A 104 0.62 -8.98 -10.17
C GLY A 104 -0.75 -9.17 -10.86
N ASP A 105 -1.03 -10.39 -11.29
CA ASP A 105 -2.29 -10.74 -11.94
C ASP A 105 -3.46 -10.67 -10.93
N GLY A 106 -4.59 -10.10 -11.35
CA GLY A 106 -5.76 -9.94 -10.47
C GLY A 106 -5.62 -8.82 -9.45
N LEU A 107 -4.73 -7.85 -9.70
CA LEU A 107 -4.60 -6.62 -8.93
C LEU A 107 -5.01 -5.41 -9.76
N SER A 108 -5.76 -4.49 -9.18
CA SER A 108 -6.16 -3.22 -9.79
C SER A 108 -5.50 -2.03 -9.09
N VAL A 109 -4.91 -1.13 -9.87
CA VAL A 109 -4.28 0.10 -9.37
C VAL A 109 -5.32 0.98 -8.69
N GLU A 110 -4.94 1.55 -7.54
CA GLU A 110 -5.74 2.52 -6.77
C GLU A 110 -5.07 3.90 -6.70
N ALA A 111 -3.73 3.93 -6.76
CA ALA A 111 -2.98 5.19 -6.78
C ALA A 111 -1.66 5.06 -7.51
N THR A 112 -1.25 6.16 -8.16
CA THR A 112 0.06 6.31 -8.79
C THR A 112 0.71 7.63 -8.37
N SER A 113 2.03 7.64 -8.23
CA SER A 113 2.81 8.87 -8.08
C SER A 113 2.88 9.66 -9.39
N GLN A 114 3.32 10.91 -9.33
CA GLN A 114 3.43 11.78 -10.53
C GLN A 114 4.38 11.23 -11.59
N ASP A 115 5.40 10.46 -11.20
CA ASP A 115 6.34 9.80 -12.13
C ASP A 115 5.83 8.44 -12.64
N GLY A 116 4.60 8.04 -12.25
CA GLY A 116 3.89 6.86 -12.71
C GLY A 116 4.24 5.56 -11.96
N LEU A 117 4.89 5.65 -10.79
CA LEU A 117 5.08 4.48 -9.93
C LEU A 117 3.74 4.10 -9.29
N ILE A 118 3.42 2.80 -9.25
CA ILE A 118 2.24 2.30 -8.56
C ILE A 118 2.47 2.39 -7.05
N GLU A 119 1.57 3.10 -6.36
CA GLU A 119 1.66 3.39 -4.93
C GLU A 119 0.52 2.74 -4.12
N ALA A 120 -0.56 2.32 -4.77
CA ALA A 120 -1.62 1.54 -4.14
C ALA A 120 -2.35 0.65 -5.14
N PHE A 121 -2.87 -0.46 -4.65
CA PHE A 121 -3.73 -1.39 -5.41
C PHE A 121 -4.66 -2.17 -4.48
N THR A 122 -5.67 -2.78 -5.09
CA THR A 122 -6.60 -3.75 -4.49
C THR A 122 -6.51 -5.08 -5.22
N VAL A 123 -7.00 -6.14 -4.59
CA VAL A 123 -7.22 -7.45 -5.24
C VAL A 123 -8.60 -7.44 -5.91
N ASP A 124 -8.64 -7.80 -7.20
CA ASP A 124 -9.87 -7.89 -7.98
C ASP A 124 -10.79 -8.99 -7.44
N ASP A 125 -12.10 -8.77 -7.59
CA ASP A 125 -13.15 -9.73 -7.23
C ASP A 125 -13.07 -10.27 -5.79
N ALA A 126 -12.32 -9.62 -4.90
CA ALA A 126 -12.29 -9.96 -3.48
C ALA A 126 -13.51 -9.35 -2.76
N ASP A 127 -14.34 -10.22 -2.16
CA ASP A 127 -15.56 -9.78 -1.45
C ASP A 127 -15.28 -9.07 -0.11
N GLY A 128 -14.06 -9.17 0.43
CA GLY A 128 -13.64 -8.50 1.66
C GLY A 128 -12.89 -7.21 1.39
N PHE A 129 -12.89 -6.29 2.38
CA PHE A 129 -12.02 -5.12 2.29
C PHE A 129 -10.56 -5.55 2.12
N ASN A 130 -9.94 -5.08 1.07
CA ASN A 130 -8.50 -5.22 0.89
C ASN A 130 -7.94 -3.94 0.25
N LEU A 131 -6.85 -3.47 0.76
CA LEU A 131 -6.13 -2.32 0.24
C LEU A 131 -4.65 -2.47 0.57
N SER A 132 -3.81 -2.23 -0.42
CA SER A 132 -2.35 -2.21 -0.28
C SER A 132 -1.82 -0.84 -0.64
N VAL A 133 -0.99 -0.23 0.22
CA VAL A 133 -0.41 1.09 0.02
C VAL A 133 1.09 1.07 0.26
N GLN A 134 1.86 1.79 -0.56
CA GLN A 134 3.32 1.83 -0.45
C GLN A 134 3.79 2.81 0.62
N TRP A 135 3.08 3.91 0.83
CA TRP A 135 3.37 4.87 1.89
C TRP A 135 3.00 4.34 3.28
N HIS A 136 3.30 5.12 4.32
CA HIS A 136 3.02 4.81 5.72
C HIS A 136 1.87 5.67 6.29
N PRO A 137 0.59 5.30 6.08
CA PRO A 137 -0.55 6.04 6.62
C PRO A 137 -0.65 5.96 8.15
N GLU A 138 0.04 4.99 8.77
CA GLU A 138 0.06 4.81 10.22
C GLU A 138 0.92 5.87 10.95
N TRP A 139 1.77 6.59 10.22
CA TRP A 139 2.54 7.68 10.81
C TRP A 139 1.67 8.90 11.05
N GLN A 140 1.48 9.26 12.32
CA GLN A 140 0.64 10.39 12.76
C GLN A 140 -0.75 10.42 12.08
N PRO A 141 -1.54 9.34 12.12
CA PRO A 141 -2.73 9.18 11.28
C PRO A 141 -3.79 10.28 11.48
N ASN A 142 -3.83 10.88 12.68
CA ASN A 142 -4.77 11.94 13.01
C ASN A 142 -4.43 13.31 12.41
N THR A 143 -3.25 13.45 11.81
CA THR A 143 -2.83 14.70 11.15
C THR A 143 -3.18 14.74 9.67
N SER A 144 -3.59 13.60 9.09
CA SER A 144 -3.98 13.44 7.69
C SER A 144 -5.44 12.97 7.61
N SER A 145 -6.29 13.74 6.94
CA SER A 145 -7.68 13.34 6.67
C SER A 145 -7.77 12.06 5.82
N ILE A 146 -6.79 11.85 4.94
CA ILE A 146 -6.69 10.64 4.11
C ILE A 146 -6.40 9.42 4.97
N SER A 147 -5.38 9.50 5.86
CA SER A 147 -5.05 8.40 6.76
C SER A 147 -6.18 8.10 7.74
N THR A 148 -6.80 9.14 8.31
CA THR A 148 -7.96 8.98 9.19
C THR A 148 -9.09 8.24 8.49
N ALA A 149 -9.52 8.69 7.31
CA ALA A 149 -10.59 8.05 6.54
C ALA A 149 -10.26 6.59 6.20
N LEU A 150 -9.02 6.29 5.83
CA LEU A 150 -8.56 4.94 5.53
C LEU A 150 -8.69 4.01 6.74
N PHE A 151 -8.20 4.44 7.91
CA PHE A 151 -8.28 3.62 9.13
C PHE A 151 -9.71 3.50 9.68
N GLU A 152 -10.54 4.53 9.55
CA GLU A 152 -11.97 4.45 9.92
C GLU A 152 -12.69 3.41 9.05
N TYR A 153 -12.47 3.43 7.75
CA TYR A 153 -13.09 2.48 6.82
C TYR A 153 -12.59 1.05 7.05
N PHE A 154 -11.28 0.86 7.23
CA PHE A 154 -10.71 -0.44 7.59
C PHE A 154 -11.26 -0.96 8.93
N GLY A 155 -11.34 -0.10 9.94
CA GLY A 155 -11.90 -0.44 11.24
C GLY A 155 -13.37 -0.85 11.18
N GLN A 156 -14.16 -0.19 10.32
CA GLN A 156 -15.54 -0.57 10.07
C GLN A 156 -15.63 -1.94 9.40
N ALA A 157 -14.83 -2.20 8.39
CA ALA A 157 -14.76 -3.52 7.73
C ALA A 157 -14.39 -4.65 8.72
N CYS A 158 -13.46 -4.39 9.65
CA CYS A 158 -13.11 -5.35 10.70
C CYS A 158 -14.28 -5.65 11.64
N LYS A 159 -15.08 -4.65 12.02
CA LYS A 159 -16.28 -4.84 12.86
C LYS A 159 -17.34 -5.68 12.14
N GLU A 160 -17.62 -5.34 10.88
CA GLU A 160 -18.59 -6.07 10.06
C GLU A 160 -18.18 -7.54 9.86
N PHE A 161 -16.90 -7.79 9.65
CA PHE A 161 -16.36 -9.16 9.54
C PHE A 161 -16.54 -9.93 10.85
N ALA A 162 -16.24 -9.31 12.00
CA ALA A 162 -16.40 -9.95 13.32
C ALA A 162 -17.86 -10.27 13.68
N GLU A 163 -18.82 -9.49 13.18
CA GLU A 163 -20.26 -9.72 13.40
C GLU A 163 -20.83 -10.86 12.53
N GLN A 164 -20.13 -11.24 11.45
CA GLN A 164 -20.53 -12.29 10.51
C GLN A 164 -19.84 -13.63 10.80
N SER A 165 -18.84 -13.65 11.67
CA SER A 165 -18.05 -14.82 12.05
C SER A 165 -18.57 -15.50 13.32
#